data_a2303209c3681569fdd835e5b45b02a9
#
_entry.id   a2303209c3681569fdd835e5b45b02a9
#
_cell.length_a   1.000
_cell.length_b   1.000
_cell.length_c   1.000
_cell.angle_alpha   90.00
_cell.angle_beta   90.00
_cell.angle_gamma   90.00
#
_symmetry.space_group_name_H-M   'P 1'
#
loop_
_entity.id
_entity.type
_entity.pdbx_description
1 polymer ?
#
loop_
_entity_poly.entity_id
_entity_poly.type
_entity_poly.pdbx_seq_one_letter_code
_entity_poly.pdbx_strand_id
1 'polypeptide(L)'
;MKITLQKVFIIKIHAAKLQPNFILMEQTTENDKLLAHWVYGKEEWSRFTRWRMLKKGIGHFILYFLHPPVLKKGAEVKIGSTSVYIYDNRKTVYFSICRFLHVEIYDAGEMNILEIKYSKTHGTGSIRIPVPKGKLKDAVIVEDKLQQLIII
;
A
#
# COMPACT_ATOMS: atom_id res chain seq x y z
N MET A 1 -39.76 -24.23 3.37
CA MET A 1 -38.71 -23.36 3.92
C MET A 1 -37.30 -23.68 3.41
N LYS A 2 -37.15 -24.22 2.17
CA LYS A 2 -35.86 -24.59 1.58
C LYS A 2 -35.40 -23.68 0.42
N ILE A 3 -36.17 -22.66 0.05
CA ILE A 3 -35.93 -21.82 -1.14
C ILE A 3 -35.04 -20.61 -0.84
N THR A 4 -34.94 -20.20 0.43
CA THR A 4 -34.21 -18.97 0.83
C THR A 4 -32.69 -19.13 0.83
N LEU A 5 -32.19 -20.32 1.16
CA LEU A 5 -30.75 -20.62 1.21
C LEU A 5 -30.08 -20.70 -0.16
N GLN A 6 -30.78 -21.27 -1.16
CA GLN A 6 -30.26 -21.36 -2.51
C GLN A 6 -30.15 -20.01 -3.23
N LYS A 7 -31.11 -19.10 -2.99
CA LYS A 7 -31.03 -17.74 -3.58
C LYS A 7 -29.89 -16.90 -3.00
N VAL A 8 -29.60 -17.02 -1.72
CA VAL A 8 -28.48 -16.33 -1.08
C VAL A 8 -27.15 -16.85 -1.59
N PHE A 9 -27.03 -18.16 -1.84
CA PHE A 9 -25.83 -18.78 -2.37
C PHE A 9 -25.55 -18.37 -3.85
N ILE A 10 -26.59 -18.30 -4.66
CA ILE A 10 -26.47 -17.87 -6.07
C ILE A 10 -26.13 -16.39 -6.19
N ILE A 11 -26.65 -15.53 -5.33
CA ILE A 11 -26.31 -14.11 -5.29
C ILE A 11 -24.84 -13.90 -4.88
N LYS A 12 -24.32 -14.67 -3.93
CA LYS A 12 -22.89 -14.63 -3.55
C LYS A 12 -21.99 -15.10 -4.70
N ILE A 13 -22.36 -16.11 -5.45
CA ILE A 13 -21.57 -16.60 -6.59
C ILE A 13 -21.57 -15.59 -7.76
N HIS A 14 -22.67 -14.87 -7.99
CA HIS A 14 -22.73 -13.83 -9.04
C HIS A 14 -21.93 -12.57 -8.66
N ALA A 15 -21.93 -12.17 -7.39
CA ALA A 15 -21.10 -11.08 -6.91
C ALA A 15 -19.60 -11.43 -6.98
N ALA A 16 -19.23 -12.69 -6.71
CA ALA A 16 -17.86 -13.19 -6.80
C ALA A 16 -17.28 -13.16 -8.23
N LYS A 17 -18.13 -13.28 -9.27
CA LYS A 17 -17.69 -13.18 -10.67
C LYS A 17 -17.42 -11.76 -11.17
N LEU A 18 -17.95 -10.74 -10.49
CA LEU A 18 -17.85 -9.34 -10.95
C LEU A 18 -16.65 -8.57 -10.40
N GLN A 19 -16.06 -8.98 -9.27
CA GLN A 19 -14.85 -8.34 -8.73
C GLN A 19 -14.00 -9.33 -7.91
N PRO A 20 -13.10 -10.09 -8.51
CA PRO A 20 -12.25 -11.05 -7.79
C PRO A 20 -11.33 -10.38 -6.75
N ASN A 21 -11.03 -9.09 -6.91
CA ASN A 21 -10.19 -8.34 -5.99
C ASN A 21 -10.92 -7.86 -4.72
N PHE A 22 -12.25 -7.76 -4.74
CA PHE A 22 -13.02 -7.29 -3.59
C PHE A 22 -13.16 -8.38 -2.51
N ILE A 23 -13.24 -9.64 -2.92
CA ILE A 23 -13.40 -10.78 -1.99
C ILE A 23 -12.09 -11.09 -1.25
N LEU A 24 -10.93 -10.89 -1.91
CA LEU A 24 -9.61 -11.00 -1.25
C LEU A 24 -9.39 -9.93 -0.19
N MET A 25 -10.03 -8.76 -0.32
CA MET A 25 -9.93 -7.66 0.65
C MET A 25 -10.67 -7.95 1.98
N GLU A 26 -11.76 -8.70 1.92
CA GLU A 26 -12.61 -8.94 3.09
C GLU A 26 -12.09 -10.07 3.99
N GLN A 27 -11.31 -10.99 3.43
CA GLN A 27 -10.79 -12.15 4.16
C GLN A 27 -9.48 -11.89 4.93
N THR A 28 -8.77 -10.80 4.66
CA THR A 28 -7.47 -10.50 5.31
C THR A 28 -7.57 -9.57 6.51
N THR A 29 -8.76 -9.07 6.86
CA THR A 29 -8.91 -7.95 7.81
C THR A 29 -9.26 -8.36 9.24
N GLU A 30 -9.54 -9.62 9.54
CA GLU A 30 -10.02 -10.00 10.86
C GLU A 30 -8.97 -9.88 11.98
N ASN A 31 -7.67 -9.89 11.63
CA ASN A 31 -6.57 -9.72 12.57
C ASN A 31 -5.61 -8.55 12.23
N ASP A 32 -5.85 -7.80 11.15
CA ASP A 32 -4.97 -6.72 10.71
C ASP A 32 -5.45 -5.37 11.24
N LYS A 33 -4.83 -4.90 12.31
CA LYS A 33 -5.15 -3.61 12.90
C LYS A 33 -4.67 -2.47 12.00
N LEU A 34 -5.59 -1.67 11.48
CA LEU A 34 -5.27 -0.47 10.71
C LEU A 34 -4.48 0.53 11.57
N LEU A 35 -3.29 0.88 11.15
CA LEU A 35 -2.40 1.84 11.80
C LEU A 35 -2.48 3.22 11.17
N ALA A 36 -2.57 3.27 9.83
CA ALA A 36 -2.76 4.52 9.10
C ALA A 36 -3.53 4.32 7.80
N HIS A 37 -4.25 5.37 7.42
CA HIS A 37 -4.91 5.51 6.14
C HIS A 37 -4.57 6.88 5.56
N TRP A 38 -3.79 6.91 4.49
CA TRP A 38 -3.34 8.13 3.84
C TRP A 38 -3.89 8.25 2.43
N VAL A 39 -4.39 9.44 2.13
CA VAL A 39 -4.92 9.78 0.80
C VAL A 39 -4.05 10.89 0.22
N TYR A 40 -3.62 10.71 -1.01
CA TYR A 40 -2.72 11.60 -1.71
C TYR A 40 -3.42 12.31 -2.86
N GLY A 41 -3.13 13.59 -3.01
CA GLY A 41 -3.47 14.31 -4.22
C GLY A 41 -2.65 13.83 -5.42
N LYS A 42 -3.16 14.12 -6.62
CA LYS A 42 -2.51 13.76 -7.89
C LYS A 42 -1.04 14.25 -7.97
N GLU A 43 -0.80 15.49 -7.58
CA GLU A 43 0.52 16.12 -7.66
C GLU A 43 1.51 15.50 -6.67
N GLU A 44 1.05 15.25 -5.43
CA GLU A 44 1.86 14.66 -4.38
C GLU A 44 2.28 13.24 -4.76
N TRP A 45 1.35 12.43 -5.26
CA TRP A 45 1.65 11.08 -5.74
C TRP A 45 2.54 11.06 -6.99
N SER A 46 2.38 12.04 -7.88
CA SER A 46 3.24 12.20 -9.07
C SER A 46 4.68 12.51 -8.68
N ARG A 47 4.91 13.38 -7.69
CA ARG A 47 6.25 13.68 -7.15
C ARG A 47 6.92 12.43 -6.60
N PHE A 48 6.20 11.66 -5.79
CA PHE A 48 6.71 10.40 -5.26
C PHE A 48 7.06 9.40 -6.37
N THR A 49 6.18 9.25 -7.36
CA THR A 49 6.41 8.32 -8.48
C THR A 49 7.66 8.73 -9.26
N ARG A 50 7.87 10.01 -9.51
CA ARG A 50 9.06 10.56 -10.17
C ARG A 50 10.33 10.28 -9.36
N TRP A 51 10.32 10.59 -8.06
CA TRP A 51 11.42 10.30 -7.17
C TRP A 51 11.78 8.81 -7.16
N ARG A 52 10.78 7.94 -7.07
CA ARG A 52 10.97 6.49 -7.10
C ARG A 52 11.59 6.00 -8.43
N MET A 53 11.22 6.61 -9.55
CA MET A 53 11.80 6.28 -10.86
C MET A 53 13.27 6.73 -10.98
N LEU A 54 13.60 7.90 -10.45
CA LEU A 54 15.00 8.37 -10.39
C LEU A 54 15.90 7.40 -9.61
N LYS A 55 15.41 6.86 -8.51
CA LYS A 55 16.13 5.86 -7.70
C LYS A 55 16.36 4.53 -8.43
N LYS A 56 15.54 4.20 -9.43
CA LYS A 56 15.70 2.99 -10.26
C LYS A 56 16.73 3.15 -11.38
N GLY A 57 17.20 4.36 -11.64
CA GLY A 57 18.22 4.65 -12.64
C GLY A 57 17.70 5.44 -13.85
N ILE A 58 18.64 6.01 -14.60
CA ILE A 58 18.39 6.97 -15.69
C ILE A 58 17.51 6.36 -16.79
N GLY A 59 17.70 5.09 -17.14
CA GLY A 59 16.90 4.44 -18.18
C GLY A 59 15.40 4.38 -17.87
N HIS A 60 15.03 4.10 -16.61
CA HIS A 60 13.64 4.10 -16.18
C HIS A 60 13.04 5.52 -16.14
N PHE A 61 13.87 6.51 -15.84
CA PHE A 61 13.47 7.91 -15.84
C PHE A 61 13.16 8.42 -17.25
N ILE A 62 13.98 8.07 -18.24
CA ILE A 62 13.75 8.42 -19.65
C ILE A 62 12.43 7.81 -20.15
N LEU A 63 12.19 6.53 -19.87
CA LEU A 63 10.93 5.88 -20.24
C LEU A 63 9.70 6.52 -19.56
N TYR A 64 9.86 6.97 -18.33
CA TYR A 64 8.81 7.70 -17.62
C TYR A 64 8.50 9.05 -18.28
N PHE A 65 9.55 9.77 -18.76
CA PHE A 65 9.40 11.05 -19.45
C PHE A 65 8.74 10.89 -20.82
N LEU A 66 9.13 9.86 -21.58
CA LEU A 66 8.56 9.59 -22.90
C LEU A 66 7.11 9.09 -22.83
N HIS A 67 6.77 8.38 -21.77
CA HIS A 67 5.43 7.83 -21.53
C HIS A 67 4.97 8.16 -20.09
N PRO A 68 4.71 9.46 -19.79
CA PRO A 68 4.27 9.84 -18.48
C PRO A 68 2.95 9.11 -18.16
N PRO A 69 2.88 8.45 -17.04
CA PRO A 69 1.63 7.83 -16.64
C PRO A 69 0.57 8.91 -16.43
N VAL A 70 -0.52 8.83 -17.15
CA VAL A 70 -1.68 9.70 -16.94
C VAL A 70 -2.32 9.31 -15.61
N LEU A 71 -1.93 10.00 -14.53
CA LEU A 71 -2.57 9.85 -13.23
C LEU A 71 -3.90 10.62 -13.28
N LYS A 72 -5.01 9.90 -13.38
CA LYS A 72 -6.35 10.51 -13.39
C LYS A 72 -6.78 10.97 -12.00
N LYS A 73 -6.35 10.28 -10.96
CA LYS A 73 -6.68 10.53 -9.54
C LYS A 73 -5.41 10.46 -8.69
N GLY A 74 -5.49 10.80 -7.42
CA GLY A 74 -4.45 10.55 -6.44
C GLY A 74 -4.30 9.06 -6.11
N ALA A 75 -3.62 8.77 -5.02
CA ALA A 75 -3.46 7.42 -4.51
C ALA A 75 -3.97 7.32 -3.07
N GLU A 76 -4.18 6.11 -2.62
CA GLU A 76 -4.58 5.77 -1.26
C GLU A 76 -3.66 4.68 -0.74
N VAL A 77 -3.20 4.84 0.50
CA VAL A 77 -2.36 3.86 1.18
C VAL A 77 -2.98 3.51 2.52
N LYS A 78 -3.13 2.22 2.79
CA LYS A 78 -3.53 1.70 4.09
C LYS A 78 -2.38 0.87 4.66
N ILE A 79 -1.98 1.19 5.88
CA ILE A 79 -0.91 0.52 6.60
C ILE A 79 -1.54 -0.19 7.78
N GLY A 80 -1.47 -1.51 7.77
CA GLY A 80 -1.91 -2.37 8.86
C GLY A 80 -0.75 -2.93 9.66
N SER A 81 -1.07 -3.69 10.71
CA SER A 81 -0.09 -4.39 11.54
C SER A 81 0.58 -5.57 10.83
N THR A 82 -0.02 -6.10 9.78
CA THR A 82 0.47 -7.27 9.02
C THR A 82 0.40 -7.06 7.51
N SER A 83 -0.09 -5.91 7.05
CA SER A 83 -0.25 -5.66 5.61
C SER A 83 -0.10 -4.19 5.23
N VAL A 84 0.23 -3.97 3.97
CA VAL A 84 0.20 -2.64 3.35
C VAL A 84 -0.55 -2.72 2.03
N TYR A 85 -1.51 -1.83 1.84
CA TYR A 85 -2.26 -1.67 0.60
C TYR A 85 -1.92 -0.34 -0.04
N ILE A 86 -1.61 -0.36 -1.31
CA ILE A 86 -1.39 0.83 -2.13
C ILE A 86 -2.34 0.78 -3.31
N TYR A 87 -3.25 1.74 -3.35
CA TYR A 87 -4.21 1.92 -4.45
C TYR A 87 -3.75 3.12 -5.27
N ASP A 88 -3.33 2.88 -6.48
CA ASP A 88 -3.20 3.94 -7.46
C ASP A 88 -4.13 3.67 -8.64
N ASN A 89 -4.31 4.63 -9.53
CA ASN A 89 -5.27 4.52 -10.64
C ASN A 89 -5.04 3.35 -11.59
N ARG A 90 -3.91 2.68 -11.50
CA ARG A 90 -3.51 1.64 -12.43
C ARG A 90 -3.66 0.28 -11.82
N LYS A 91 -3.35 0.16 -10.53
CA LYS A 91 -3.35 -1.13 -9.85
C LYS A 91 -3.46 -0.95 -8.34
N THR A 92 -3.98 -1.98 -7.74
CA THR A 92 -3.88 -2.22 -6.31
C THR A 92 -2.68 -3.12 -6.07
N VAL A 93 -1.79 -2.71 -5.17
CA VAL A 93 -0.67 -3.52 -4.71
C VAL A 93 -0.90 -3.86 -3.25
N TYR A 94 -0.88 -5.14 -2.96
CA TYR A 94 -1.02 -5.69 -1.62
C TYR A 94 0.28 -6.35 -1.19
N PHE A 95 0.76 -5.99 -0.01
CA PHE A 95 1.90 -6.59 0.64
C PHE A 95 1.42 -7.28 1.92
N SER A 96 1.47 -8.60 1.96
CA SER A 96 1.35 -9.37 3.20
C SER A 96 2.73 -9.44 3.87
N ILE A 97 2.81 -9.04 5.12
CA ILE A 97 4.06 -8.94 5.86
C ILE A 97 4.03 -9.94 7.00
N CYS A 98 4.77 -11.03 6.83
CA CYS A 98 4.90 -12.04 7.88
C CYS A 98 5.84 -11.59 9.00
N ARG A 99 6.88 -10.81 8.66
CA ARG A 99 7.87 -10.32 9.62
C ARG A 99 8.46 -9.00 9.15
N PHE A 100 8.35 -7.98 9.99
CA PHE A 100 9.06 -6.73 9.83
C PHE A 100 10.52 -6.90 10.23
N LEU A 101 11.42 -6.27 9.49
CA LEU A 101 12.87 -6.31 9.75
C LEU A 101 13.39 -4.95 10.19
N HIS A 102 12.86 -3.88 9.60
CA HIS A 102 13.26 -2.51 9.89
C HIS A 102 12.20 -1.55 9.40
N VAL A 103 11.96 -0.50 10.16
CA VAL A 103 11.05 0.58 9.77
C VAL A 103 11.73 1.89 10.12
N GLU A 104 11.78 2.82 9.18
CA GLU A 104 12.39 4.13 9.37
C GLU A 104 11.70 5.22 8.56
N ILE A 105 11.70 6.44 9.09
CA ILE A 105 11.32 7.64 8.35
C ILE A 105 12.60 8.39 8.03
N TYR A 106 12.80 8.74 6.76
CA TYR A 106 13.93 9.56 6.34
C TYR A 106 13.50 10.69 5.39
N ASP A 107 14.27 11.76 5.39
CA ASP A 107 14.10 12.88 4.47
C ASP A 107 14.69 12.53 3.10
N ALA A 108 13.86 12.60 2.07
CA ALA A 108 14.26 12.38 0.68
C ALA A 108 14.46 13.71 -0.09
N GLY A 109 14.51 14.84 0.60
CA GLY A 109 14.68 16.20 0.10
C GLY A 109 13.36 16.92 -0.14
N GLU A 110 12.52 16.43 -1.03
CA GLU A 110 11.20 17.05 -1.32
C GLU A 110 10.07 16.48 -0.45
N MET A 111 10.30 15.33 0.19
CA MET A 111 9.31 14.63 0.99
C MET A 111 9.98 13.70 2.01
N ASN A 112 9.26 13.41 3.09
CA ASN A 112 9.64 12.32 3.99
C ASN A 112 9.12 10.99 3.45
N ILE A 113 9.92 9.94 3.61
CA ILE A 113 9.58 8.57 3.20
C ILE A 113 9.55 7.67 4.41
N LEU A 114 8.47 6.95 4.59
CA LEU A 114 8.39 5.79 5.48
C LEU A 114 8.85 4.56 4.69
N GLU A 115 9.99 3.98 5.07
CA GLU A 115 10.50 2.74 4.50
C GLU A 115 10.24 1.59 5.47
N ILE A 116 9.63 0.52 4.96
CA ILE A 116 9.33 -0.71 5.68
C ILE A 116 10.09 -1.85 5.02
N LYS A 117 11.08 -2.40 5.70
CA LYS A 117 11.82 -3.60 5.27
C LYS A 117 11.20 -4.84 5.91
N TYR A 118 10.99 -5.88 5.14
CA TYR A 118 10.30 -7.09 5.60
C TYR A 118 10.91 -8.35 4.99
N SER A 119 10.71 -9.48 5.68
CA SER A 119 11.14 -10.79 5.20
C SER A 119 10.22 -11.30 4.10
N LYS A 120 10.82 -11.89 3.07
CA LYS A 120 10.15 -12.66 2.01
C LYS A 120 10.59 -14.11 2.09
N THR A 121 9.90 -15.00 1.38
CA THR A 121 10.29 -16.41 1.23
C THR A 121 11.73 -16.56 0.70
N HIS A 122 12.15 -15.66 -0.20
CA HIS A 122 13.50 -15.62 -0.74
C HIS A 122 14.06 -14.18 -0.60
N GLY A 123 14.70 -13.91 0.55
CA GLY A 123 15.37 -12.63 0.81
C GLY A 123 14.50 -11.59 1.53
N THR A 124 14.77 -10.32 1.26
CA THR A 124 14.12 -9.18 1.88
C THR A 124 13.35 -8.34 0.86
N GLY A 125 12.29 -7.71 1.31
CA GLY A 125 11.52 -6.71 0.56
C GLY A 125 11.60 -5.34 1.21
N SER A 126 11.34 -4.30 0.43
CA SER A 126 11.20 -2.93 0.92
C SER A 126 9.97 -2.28 0.30
N ILE A 127 9.18 -1.63 1.13
CA ILE A 127 8.05 -0.78 0.73
C ILE A 127 8.41 0.63 1.12
N ARG A 128 8.30 1.57 0.17
CA ARG A 128 8.52 3.00 0.39
C ARG A 128 7.22 3.74 0.17
N ILE A 129 6.82 4.51 1.17
CA ILE A 129 5.56 5.22 1.22
C ILE A 129 5.87 6.69 1.51
N PRO A 130 5.44 7.64 0.66
CA PRO A 130 5.62 9.05 0.97
C PRO A 130 4.75 9.42 2.16
N VAL A 131 5.31 10.17 3.10
CA VAL A 131 4.54 10.73 4.22
C VAL A 131 3.75 11.94 3.68
N PRO A 132 2.41 11.97 3.78
CA PRO A 132 1.63 13.08 3.28
C PRO A 132 2.02 14.39 3.99
N LYS A 133 1.91 15.50 3.28
CA LYS A 133 2.20 16.83 3.85
C LYS A 133 1.36 17.06 5.12
N GLY A 134 2.04 17.44 6.20
CA GLY A 134 1.40 17.65 7.51
C GLY A 134 1.11 16.40 8.34
N LYS A 135 1.46 15.20 7.85
CA LYS A 135 1.22 13.91 8.50
C LYS A 135 2.47 13.28 9.15
N LEU A 136 3.54 14.05 9.33
CA LEU A 136 4.78 13.53 9.90
C LEU A 136 4.59 12.96 11.31
N LYS A 137 3.79 13.61 12.15
CA LYS A 137 3.48 13.11 13.50
C LYS A 137 2.74 11.76 13.45
N ASP A 138 1.78 11.63 12.55
CA ASP A 138 1.04 10.38 12.35
C ASP A 138 2.01 9.28 11.86
N ALA A 139 2.94 9.62 10.98
CA ALA A 139 3.95 8.69 10.46
C ALA A 139 4.90 8.19 11.55
N VAL A 140 5.36 9.06 12.46
CA VAL A 140 6.18 8.67 13.61
C VAL A 140 5.43 7.68 14.50
N ILE A 141 4.14 7.90 14.76
CA ILE A 141 3.32 6.97 15.55
C ILE A 141 3.22 5.60 14.84
N VAL A 142 3.10 5.59 13.51
CA VAL A 142 3.09 4.35 12.71
C VAL A 142 4.44 3.64 12.80
N GLU A 143 5.54 4.38 12.63
CA GLU A 143 6.90 3.86 12.76
C GLU A 143 7.10 3.19 14.12
N ASP A 144 6.78 3.88 15.22
CA ASP A 144 6.91 3.35 16.58
C ASP A 144 6.11 2.05 16.77
N LYS A 145 4.86 2.02 16.29
CA LYS A 145 4.00 0.83 16.38
C LYS A 145 4.55 -0.34 15.57
N LEU A 146 5.05 -0.09 14.38
CA LEU A 146 5.64 -1.13 13.54
C LEU A 146 6.98 -1.61 14.10
N GLN A 147 7.79 -0.73 14.69
CA GLN A 147 9.04 -1.11 15.37
C GLN A 147 8.78 -2.01 16.57
N GLN A 148 7.71 -1.78 17.33
CA GLN A 148 7.30 -2.68 18.42
C GLN A 148 7.01 -4.11 17.94
N LEU A 149 6.53 -4.28 16.71
CA LEU A 149 6.27 -5.60 16.10
C LEU A 149 7.56 -6.33 15.65
N ILE A 150 8.68 -5.61 15.53
CA ILE A 150 9.97 -6.21 15.18
C ILE A 150 10.58 -6.95 16.37
N ILE A 151 10.31 -6.49 17.58
CA ILE A 151 10.96 -6.94 18.84
C ILE A 151 10.30 -8.23 19.37
N ILE A 152 9.13 -8.58 18.87
CA ILE A 152 8.41 -9.81 19.25
C ILE A 152 8.82 -10.96 18.33
#